data_d6a2ac52ba1569c1c3e64314880701b1
#
_entry.id   d6a2ac52ba1569c1c3e64314880701b1
#
_cell.length_a   1.000
_cell.length_b   1.000
_cell.length_c   1.000
_cell.angle_alpha   90.00
_cell.angle_beta   90.00
_cell.angle_gamma   90.00
#
_symmetry.space_group_name_H-M   'P 1'
#
loop_
_entity.id
_entity.type
_entity.pdbx_description
1 polymer ?
#
loop_
_entity_poly.entity_id
_entity_poly.type
_entity_poly.pdbx_seq_one_letter_code
_entity_poly.pdbx_strand_id
1 'polypeptide(L)'
;MAHYAKVLKGRVVQVIKAKPEFFDTFKDTSPGKWIQTSYNTKGNQHVNGLTPLRGNFAGVGYIYDAANDVFYPPQPVPEAVLNTATWTWEYDMTPYLPVNRAE
;
A
#
# COMPACT_ATOMS: atom_id res chain seq x y z
N MET A 1 11.18 -2.97 14.79
CA MET A 1 9.75 -3.24 14.68
C MET A 1 9.33 -3.29 13.22
N ALA A 2 8.32 -4.05 12.90
CA ALA A 2 7.81 -4.16 11.55
C ALA A 2 6.40 -3.57 11.47
N HIS A 3 5.92 -3.35 10.26
CA HIS A 3 4.56 -2.92 10.01
C HIS A 3 3.78 -4.07 9.39
N TYR A 4 2.52 -4.21 9.77
CA TYR A 4 1.64 -5.26 9.27
C TYR A 4 0.30 -4.66 8.87
N ALA A 5 -0.20 -5.10 7.72
CA ALA A 5 -1.49 -4.70 7.20
C ALA A 5 -2.49 -5.83 7.36
N LYS A 6 -3.67 -5.53 7.87
CA LYS A 6 -4.78 -6.49 7.88
C LYS A 6 -5.57 -6.33 6.60
N VAL A 7 -5.69 -7.42 5.85
CA VAL A 7 -6.35 -7.44 4.55
C VAL A 7 -7.63 -8.25 4.65
N LEU A 8 -8.74 -7.66 4.22
CA LEU A 8 -10.04 -8.32 4.14
C LEU A 8 -10.59 -8.10 2.73
N LYS A 9 -10.84 -9.20 2.02
CA LYS A 9 -11.40 -9.18 0.66
C LYS A 9 -10.58 -8.28 -0.28
N GLY A 10 -9.24 -8.38 -0.19
CA GLY A 10 -8.34 -7.63 -1.05
C GLY A 10 -8.16 -6.17 -0.70
N ARG A 11 -8.68 -5.71 0.43
CA ARG A 11 -8.55 -4.33 0.90
C ARG A 11 -7.89 -4.28 2.26
N VAL A 12 -7.01 -3.29 2.45
CA VAL A 12 -6.38 -3.04 3.75
C VAL A 12 -7.38 -2.33 4.65
N VAL A 13 -7.66 -2.93 5.80
CA VAL A 13 -8.61 -2.37 6.78
C VAL A 13 -7.92 -1.82 8.01
N GLN A 14 -6.67 -2.20 8.26
CA GLN A 14 -5.91 -1.75 9.42
C GLN A 14 -4.42 -1.91 9.15
N VAL A 15 -3.60 -1.00 9.69
CA VAL A 15 -2.13 -1.11 9.65
C VAL A 15 -1.62 -0.89 11.07
N ILE A 16 -0.73 -1.77 11.53
CA ILE A 16 -0.12 -1.65 12.85
C ILE A 16 1.40 -1.74 12.74
N LYS A 17 2.07 -1.22 13.75
CA LYS A 17 3.51 -1.36 13.96
C LYS A 17 3.71 -2.27 15.17
N ALA A 18 4.42 -3.37 14.99
CA ALA A 18 4.60 -4.36 16.05
C ALA A 18 5.89 -5.14 15.85
N LYS A 19 6.38 -5.76 16.91
CA LYS A 19 7.45 -6.75 16.80
C LYS A 19 6.89 -8.02 16.16
N PRO A 20 7.70 -8.78 15.38
CA PRO A 20 7.22 -10.01 14.77
C PRO A 20 6.61 -11.00 15.76
N GLU A 21 7.19 -11.11 16.95
CA GLU A 21 6.72 -12.02 18.00
C GLU A 21 5.37 -11.60 18.61
N PHE A 22 4.87 -10.41 18.28
CA PHE A 22 3.53 -9.98 18.69
C PHE A 22 2.48 -11.01 18.25
N PHE A 23 2.64 -11.60 17.08
CA PHE A 23 1.67 -12.55 16.54
C PHE A 23 1.77 -13.94 17.17
N ASP A 24 2.78 -14.19 17.97
CA ASP A 24 2.89 -15.47 18.69
C ASP A 24 1.79 -15.61 19.75
N THR A 25 1.36 -14.49 20.33
CA THR A 25 0.34 -14.45 21.39
C THR A 25 -0.92 -13.71 21.00
N PHE A 26 -0.84 -12.79 20.02
CA PHE A 26 -2.00 -12.04 19.56
C PHE A 26 -2.91 -12.93 18.73
N LYS A 27 -4.16 -13.02 19.13
CA LYS A 27 -5.17 -13.78 18.39
C LYS A 27 -6.28 -12.84 17.95
N ASP A 28 -6.29 -12.54 16.66
CA ASP A 28 -7.32 -11.70 16.06
C ASP A 28 -8.42 -12.61 15.51
N THR A 29 -9.57 -12.61 16.17
CA THR A 29 -10.72 -13.42 15.76
C THR A 29 -11.58 -12.74 14.72
N SER A 30 -11.32 -11.47 14.40
CA SER A 30 -12.06 -10.76 13.36
C SER A 30 -11.60 -11.19 11.97
N PRO A 31 -12.46 -11.08 10.94
CA PRO A 31 -12.10 -11.48 9.59
C PRO A 31 -10.91 -10.68 9.05
N GLY A 32 -10.08 -11.34 8.24
CA GLY A 32 -8.94 -10.72 7.58
C GLY A 32 -7.65 -11.46 7.83
N LYS A 33 -6.62 -11.06 7.09
CA LYS A 33 -5.30 -11.69 7.15
C LYS A 33 -4.23 -10.63 7.34
N TRP A 34 -3.29 -10.87 8.27
CA TRP A 34 -2.18 -9.97 8.53
C TRP A 34 -1.04 -10.25 7.57
N ILE A 35 -0.57 -9.22 6.87
CA ILE A 35 0.50 -9.31 5.87
C ILE A 35 1.50 -8.20 6.13
N GLN A 36 2.78 -8.57 6.21
CA GLN A 36 3.83 -7.60 6.48
C GLN A 36 3.97 -6.61 5.33
N THR A 37 4.12 -5.35 5.66
CA THR A 37 4.42 -4.26 4.74
C THR A 37 5.64 -3.51 5.25
N SER A 38 6.21 -2.63 4.45
CA SER A 38 7.39 -1.86 4.83
C SER A 38 7.19 -0.38 4.57
N TYR A 39 7.32 0.39 5.61
CA TYR A 39 7.26 1.84 5.54
C TYR A 39 8.39 2.44 4.68
N ASN A 40 9.45 1.67 4.41
CA ASN A 40 10.58 2.09 3.57
C ASN A 40 10.38 1.75 2.08
N THR A 41 9.24 1.16 1.70
CA THR A 41 8.98 0.76 0.32
C THR A 41 7.94 1.69 -0.30
N LYS A 42 8.26 2.25 -1.47
CA LYS A 42 7.35 3.09 -2.23
C LYS A 42 7.70 3.00 -3.71
N GLY A 43 6.67 2.88 -4.56
CA GLY A 43 6.88 2.76 -6.00
C GLY A 43 7.74 1.55 -6.36
N ASN A 44 7.60 0.47 -5.60
CA ASN A 44 8.37 -0.77 -5.74
C ASN A 44 9.88 -0.55 -5.59
N GLN A 45 10.27 0.42 -4.74
CA GLN A 45 11.67 0.70 -4.43
C GLN A 45 11.82 0.90 -2.93
N HIS A 46 12.96 0.51 -2.39
CA HIS A 46 13.32 0.73 -0.99
C HIS A 46 14.10 2.04 -0.87
N VAL A 47 13.77 2.88 0.11
CA VAL A 47 14.38 4.21 0.26
C VAL A 47 15.89 4.16 0.49
N ASN A 48 16.42 3.06 1.04
CA ASN A 48 17.85 2.86 1.28
C ASN A 48 18.49 1.93 0.25
N GLY A 49 17.82 1.64 -0.88
CA GLY A 49 18.35 0.77 -1.93
C GLY A 49 18.33 -0.70 -1.61
N LEU A 50 17.66 -1.12 -0.53
CA LEU A 50 17.49 -2.53 -0.18
C LEU A 50 16.33 -3.13 -0.99
N THR A 51 16.02 -4.40 -0.75
CA THR A 51 14.93 -5.07 -1.45
C THR A 51 13.58 -4.48 -1.03
N PRO A 52 12.77 -4.01 -1.98
CA PRO A 52 11.42 -3.52 -1.65
C PRO A 52 10.53 -4.67 -1.19
N LEU A 53 9.58 -4.37 -0.32
CA LEU A 53 8.63 -5.36 0.19
C LEU A 53 7.23 -5.00 -0.31
N ARG A 54 6.67 -5.87 -1.16
CA ARG A 54 5.27 -5.82 -1.62
C ARG A 54 4.83 -4.48 -2.21
N GLY A 55 5.68 -3.89 -3.03
CA GLY A 55 5.33 -2.76 -3.89
C GLY A 55 5.29 -1.41 -3.22
N ASN A 56 4.45 -1.24 -2.22
CA ASN A 56 4.27 0.02 -1.50
C ASN A 56 3.96 -0.23 -0.04
N PHE A 57 4.31 0.73 0.82
CA PHE A 57 3.83 0.72 2.19
C PHE A 57 2.31 0.78 2.20
N ALA A 58 1.68 -0.17 2.87
CA ALA A 58 0.23 -0.26 2.90
C ALA A 58 -0.40 0.87 3.70
N GLY A 59 -1.53 1.38 3.22
CA GLY A 59 -2.37 2.30 3.95
C GLY A 59 -3.79 1.76 4.02
N VAL A 60 -4.57 2.22 4.98
CA VAL A 60 -5.98 1.82 5.07
C VAL A 60 -6.70 2.21 3.78
N GLY A 61 -7.47 1.29 3.20
CA GLY A 61 -8.14 1.48 1.93
C GLY A 61 -7.32 1.04 0.70
N TYR A 62 -6.02 0.74 0.88
CA TYR A 62 -5.21 0.23 -0.22
C TYR A 62 -5.70 -1.15 -0.67
N ILE A 63 -5.34 -1.49 -1.90
CA ILE A 63 -5.63 -2.79 -2.49
C ILE A 63 -4.43 -3.70 -2.26
N TYR A 64 -4.70 -4.94 -1.86
CA TYR A 64 -3.69 -6.00 -1.85
C TYR A 64 -3.97 -6.95 -3.00
N ASP A 65 -3.05 -7.03 -3.95
CA ASP A 65 -3.11 -7.95 -5.08
C ASP A 65 -2.37 -9.23 -4.69
N ALA A 66 -3.12 -10.26 -4.32
CA ALA A 66 -2.53 -11.52 -3.83
C ALA A 66 -1.78 -12.26 -4.94
N ALA A 67 -2.21 -12.14 -6.19
CA ALA A 67 -1.56 -12.80 -7.31
C ALA A 67 -0.14 -12.28 -7.53
N ASN A 68 0.08 -11.00 -7.31
CA ASN A 68 1.38 -10.35 -7.46
C ASN A 68 2.06 -10.06 -6.12
N ASP A 69 1.37 -10.29 -5.01
CA ASP A 69 1.87 -10.06 -3.65
C ASP A 69 2.35 -8.62 -3.46
N VAL A 70 1.49 -7.66 -3.80
CA VAL A 70 1.83 -6.22 -3.70
C VAL A 70 0.66 -5.41 -3.17
N PHE A 71 0.99 -4.27 -2.54
CA PHE A 71 0.02 -3.25 -2.15
C PHE A 71 0.08 -2.07 -3.11
N TYR A 72 -1.06 -1.50 -3.42
CA TYR A 72 -1.11 -0.23 -4.17
C TYR A 72 -2.36 0.55 -3.76
N PRO A 73 -2.34 1.90 -3.90
CA PRO A 73 -3.50 2.72 -3.54
C PRO A 73 -4.67 2.48 -4.49
N PRO A 74 -5.90 2.82 -4.07
CA PRO A 74 -7.04 2.72 -4.96
C PRO A 74 -6.89 3.67 -6.14
N GLN A 75 -7.56 3.36 -7.25
CA GLN A 75 -7.50 4.18 -8.46
C GLN A 75 -7.97 5.61 -8.14
N PRO A 76 -7.09 6.62 -8.37
CA PRO A 76 -7.42 7.99 -7.97
C PRO A 76 -8.44 8.66 -8.88
N VAL A 77 -8.43 8.32 -10.16
CA VAL A 77 -9.35 8.87 -11.17
C VAL A 77 -9.67 7.79 -12.19
N PRO A 78 -10.82 7.86 -12.89
CA PRO A 78 -11.24 6.79 -13.80
C PRO A 78 -10.27 6.47 -14.92
N GLU A 79 -9.52 7.46 -15.42
CA GLU A 79 -8.58 7.27 -16.53
C GLU A 79 -7.17 6.88 -16.10
N ALA A 80 -6.91 6.76 -14.80
CA ALA A 80 -5.59 6.36 -14.31
C ALA A 80 -5.26 4.93 -14.72
N VAL A 81 -4.01 4.71 -15.10
CA VAL A 81 -3.48 3.40 -15.50
C VAL A 81 -2.46 2.95 -14.48
N LEU A 82 -2.60 1.71 -14.01
CA LEU A 82 -1.68 1.16 -13.03
C LEU A 82 -0.37 0.74 -13.71
N ASN A 83 0.74 1.30 -13.25
CA ASN A 83 2.08 0.90 -13.68
C ASN A 83 2.51 -0.30 -12.84
N THR A 84 2.57 -1.49 -13.44
CA THR A 84 2.91 -2.72 -12.73
C THR A 84 4.40 -2.91 -12.47
N ALA A 85 5.26 -2.01 -12.95
CA ALA A 85 6.66 -1.99 -12.57
C ALA A 85 6.88 -1.30 -11.24
N THR A 86 6.07 -0.27 -10.94
CA THR A 86 6.19 0.53 -9.71
C THR A 86 5.00 0.37 -8.76
N TRP A 87 3.89 -0.22 -9.25
CA TRP A 87 2.62 -0.36 -8.52
C TRP A 87 2.08 0.99 -8.06
N THR A 88 2.19 1.98 -8.97
CA THR A 88 1.64 3.32 -8.79
C THR A 88 0.76 3.66 -9.98
N TRP A 89 -0.17 4.60 -9.77
CA TRP A 89 -1.10 5.02 -10.80
C TRP A 89 -0.50 6.16 -11.62
N GLU A 90 -0.68 6.09 -12.93
CA GLU A 90 -0.24 7.13 -13.87
C GLU A 90 -1.45 7.75 -14.56
N TYR A 91 -1.51 9.08 -14.55
CA TYR A 91 -2.59 9.82 -15.20
C TYR A 91 -2.18 11.26 -15.36
N ASP A 92 -2.86 11.96 -16.27
CA ASP A 92 -2.66 13.40 -16.44
C ASP A 92 -3.31 14.13 -15.26
N MET A 93 -2.50 14.76 -14.45
CA MET A 93 -2.97 15.49 -13.27
C MET A 93 -3.48 16.87 -13.56
N THR A 94 -3.22 17.42 -14.76
CA THR A 94 -3.56 18.81 -15.11
C THR A 94 -5.03 19.14 -14.83
N PRO A 95 -6.01 18.28 -15.19
CA PRO A 95 -7.42 18.60 -14.91
C PRO A 95 -7.77 18.62 -13.43
N TYR A 96 -6.90 18.07 -12.57
CA TYR A 96 -7.19 17.90 -11.13
C TYR A 96 -6.37 18.82 -10.25
N LEU A 97 -5.46 19.60 -10.83
CA LEU A 97 -4.63 20.52 -10.07
C LEU A 97 -5.37 21.83 -9.78
N PRO A 98 -5.07 22.47 -8.64
CA PRO A 98 -5.65 23.78 -8.37
C PRO A 98 -5.30 24.78 -9.46
N VAL A 99 -6.25 25.63 -9.83
CA VAL A 99 -5.99 26.70 -10.78
C VAL A 99 -5.18 27.78 -10.08
N ASN A 100 -4.09 28.23 -10.73
CA ASN A 100 -3.30 29.33 -10.22
C ASN A 100 -4.03 30.65 -10.47
N ARG A 101 -4.32 31.39 -9.42
CA ARG A 101 -5.07 32.63 -9.49
C ARG A 101 -4.20 33.86 -9.73
N ALA A 102 -2.90 33.71 -9.80
CA ALA A 102 -1.99 34.84 -9.99
C ALA A 102 -1.95 35.32 -11.42
N GLU A 103 -2.37 34.51 -12.35
CA GLU A 103 -2.40 34.89 -13.76
C GLU A 103 -3.60 35.75 -14.12
#